data_0303e412977bf093a2da1dae417ee984
#
_entry.id   0303e412977bf093a2da1dae417ee984
#
_cell.length_a   1.000
_cell.length_b   1.000
_cell.length_c   1.000
_cell.angle_alpha   90.00
_cell.angle_beta   90.00
_cell.angle_gamma   90.00
#
_symmetry.space_group_name_H-M   'P 1'
#
loop_
_entity.id
_entity.type
_entity.pdbx_description
1 polymer ?
#
loop_
_entity_poly.entity_id
_entity_poly.type
_entity_poly.pdbx_seq_one_letter_code
_entity_poly.pdbx_strand_id
1 'polypeptide(L)'
;VDVQGTVKVDNSAFVEKYLANARRALGKDDWEEVERYYNMVEQNSPSNMEAVFFSSFGKAMLSLTDSEYYKRQQKFDVLNKSISVINDYYEETTEDKEKVLRQISDAIGKMYAVTFVYNTKASGLTVGSRNWTIQLMNSARSAFLTELKQIQEVHKDEAFIQELIDKNATGKPMTGCYVATAVYGSYDCPQVWTLRRFRDYTLAETWYGRAFIRTYYAISPI
;
A
#
# COMPACT_ATOMS: atom_id res chain seq x y z
N VAL A 1 5.05 26.75 47.74
CA VAL A 1 4.63 27.22 46.38
C VAL A 1 4.40 26.00 45.54
N ASP A 2 3.15 25.57 45.42
CA ASP A 2 2.76 24.50 44.51
C ASP A 2 2.76 25.07 43.09
N VAL A 3 3.70 24.64 42.26
CA VAL A 3 3.71 24.91 40.83
C VAL A 3 2.93 23.78 40.16
N GLN A 4 1.60 23.91 40.11
CA GLN A 4 0.76 23.11 39.21
C GLN A 4 0.75 23.77 37.82
N GLY A 5 1.78 23.49 37.03
CA GLY A 5 1.83 23.89 35.64
C GLY A 5 2.24 22.69 34.83
N THR A 6 1.30 22.13 34.01
CA THR A 6 1.66 21.18 32.95
C THR A 6 2.48 21.95 31.93
N VAL A 7 3.80 21.75 31.90
CA VAL A 7 4.65 22.27 30.83
C VAL A 7 4.30 21.48 29.56
N LYS A 8 3.54 22.07 28.65
CA LYS A 8 3.41 21.55 27.29
C LYS A 8 4.76 21.73 26.60
N VAL A 9 5.52 20.66 26.49
CA VAL A 9 6.74 20.66 25.69
C VAL A 9 6.30 20.76 24.21
N ASP A 10 6.71 21.84 23.54
CA ASP A 10 6.49 21.99 22.11
C ASP A 10 7.48 21.08 21.35
N ASN A 11 6.98 19.96 20.85
CA ASN A 11 7.75 18.98 20.11
C ASN A 11 7.70 19.20 18.59
N SER A 12 7.11 20.31 18.10
CA SER A 12 6.86 20.54 16.67
C SER A 12 8.14 20.49 15.83
N ALA A 13 9.20 21.14 16.25
CA ALA A 13 10.50 21.12 15.54
C ALA A 13 11.12 19.71 15.48
N PHE A 14 10.86 18.89 16.51
CA PHE A 14 11.29 17.49 16.56
C PHE A 14 10.52 16.63 15.57
N VAL A 15 9.21 16.78 15.54
CA VAL A 15 8.31 16.09 14.62
C VAL A 15 8.68 16.42 13.17
N GLU A 16 8.84 17.69 12.82
CA GLU A 16 9.25 18.11 11.48
C GLU A 16 10.58 17.50 11.03
N LYS A 17 11.58 17.52 11.91
CA LYS A 17 12.90 16.92 11.63
C LYS A 17 12.80 15.43 11.34
N TYR A 18 12.04 14.68 12.15
CA TYR A 18 11.89 13.25 11.98
C TYR A 18 11.03 12.91 10.75
N LEU A 19 9.97 13.68 10.46
CA LEU A 19 9.20 13.54 9.22
C LEU A 19 10.07 13.73 7.98
N ALA A 20 10.95 14.74 7.98
CA ALA A 20 11.86 14.96 6.86
C ALA A 20 12.81 13.77 6.64
N ASN A 21 13.35 13.17 7.71
CA ASN A 21 14.20 12.00 7.62
C ASN A 21 13.41 10.76 7.19
N ALA A 22 12.22 10.55 7.74
CA ALA A 22 11.32 9.45 7.43
C ALA A 22 10.92 9.46 5.93
N ARG A 23 10.52 10.61 5.39
CA ARG A 23 10.20 10.79 3.97
C ARG A 23 11.39 10.55 3.06
N ARG A 24 12.60 10.92 3.50
CA ARG A 24 13.85 10.61 2.77
C ARG A 24 14.12 9.11 2.75
N ALA A 25 13.95 8.41 3.86
CA ALA A 25 14.10 6.97 3.96
C ALA A 25 13.05 6.24 3.08
N LEU A 26 11.79 6.70 3.12
CA LEU A 26 10.71 6.17 2.28
C LEU A 26 11.02 6.30 0.78
N GLY A 27 11.61 7.42 0.36
CA GLY A 27 12.04 7.63 -1.02
C GLY A 27 13.20 6.73 -1.47
N LYS A 28 13.93 6.10 -0.53
CA LYS A 28 15.03 5.17 -0.79
C LYS A 28 14.65 3.69 -0.58
N ASP A 29 13.42 3.41 -0.17
CA ASP A 29 12.96 2.08 0.24
C ASP A 29 13.78 1.49 1.41
N ASP A 30 14.31 2.35 2.26
CA ASP A 30 15.02 1.97 3.47
C ASP A 30 14.02 1.71 4.62
N TRP A 31 13.46 0.49 4.60
CA TRP A 31 12.34 0.13 5.50
C TRP A 31 12.70 0.17 6.98
N GLU A 32 13.96 -0.06 7.33
CA GLU A 32 14.44 0.03 8.72
C GLU A 32 14.43 1.48 9.20
N GLU A 33 14.96 2.40 8.40
CA GLU A 33 14.92 3.83 8.69
C GLU A 33 13.49 4.41 8.63
N VAL A 34 12.65 3.89 7.70
CA VAL A 34 11.23 4.25 7.61
C VAL A 34 10.52 3.91 8.91
N GLU A 35 10.61 2.66 9.37
CA GLU A 35 10.01 2.24 10.64
C GLU A 35 10.53 3.08 11.80
N ARG A 36 11.84 3.27 11.90
CA ARG A 36 12.47 3.98 13.00
C ARG A 36 12.03 5.43 13.08
N TYR A 37 12.13 6.20 12.00
CA TYR A 37 11.82 7.63 12.03
C TYR A 37 10.33 7.90 12.16
N TYR A 38 9.45 7.15 11.47
CA TYR A 38 8.01 7.32 11.65
C TYR A 38 7.54 6.92 13.05
N ASN A 39 8.13 5.90 13.67
CA ASN A 39 7.85 5.55 15.06
C ASN A 39 8.23 6.68 16.02
N MET A 40 9.33 7.41 15.76
CA MET A 40 9.69 8.60 16.55
C MET A 40 8.69 9.74 16.38
N VAL A 41 8.12 9.92 15.18
CA VAL A 41 7.05 10.89 14.94
C VAL A 41 5.79 10.48 15.68
N GLU A 42 5.36 9.23 15.56
CA GLU A 42 4.18 8.67 16.22
C GLU A 42 4.24 8.84 17.75
N GLN A 43 5.40 8.63 18.37
CA GLN A 43 5.59 8.83 19.82
C GLN A 43 5.42 10.29 20.24
N ASN A 44 5.71 11.26 19.38
CA ASN A 44 5.61 12.69 19.67
C ASN A 44 4.34 13.34 19.12
N SER A 45 3.66 12.68 18.19
CA SER A 45 2.39 13.09 17.59
C SER A 45 1.55 11.85 17.29
N PRO A 46 0.85 11.28 18.27
CA PRO A 46 0.17 9.98 18.15
C PRO A 46 -0.97 9.95 17.13
N SER A 47 -1.59 11.09 16.83
CA SER A 47 -2.66 11.21 15.82
C SER A 47 -2.14 11.62 14.44
N ASN A 48 -0.82 11.65 14.23
CA ASN A 48 -0.26 11.89 12.91
C ASN A 48 -0.51 10.69 12.00
N MET A 49 -1.47 10.82 11.08
CA MET A 49 -1.94 9.75 10.18
C MET A 49 -0.79 9.17 9.33
N GLU A 50 0.11 10.04 8.82
CA GLU A 50 1.27 9.61 8.03
C GLU A 50 2.19 8.71 8.87
N ALA A 51 2.50 9.13 10.10
CA ALA A 51 3.41 8.42 10.98
C ALA A 51 2.85 7.07 11.45
N VAL A 52 1.60 7.04 11.86
CA VAL A 52 0.90 5.82 12.30
C VAL A 52 0.88 4.76 11.19
N PHE A 53 0.59 5.16 9.95
CA PHE A 53 0.62 4.23 8.83
C PHE A 53 2.04 3.78 8.50
N PHE A 54 2.98 4.70 8.25
CA PHE A 54 4.29 4.35 7.72
C PHE A 54 5.23 3.68 8.74
N SER A 55 5.04 3.88 10.06
CA SER A 55 5.77 3.11 11.07
C SER A 55 5.43 1.62 10.98
N SER A 56 4.15 1.31 10.86
CA SER A 56 3.65 -0.06 10.70
C SER A 56 3.94 -0.64 9.32
N PHE A 57 3.86 0.20 8.28
CA PHE A 57 4.20 -0.19 6.92
C PHE A 57 5.67 -0.61 6.80
N GLY A 58 6.61 0.14 7.39
CA GLY A 58 8.02 -0.23 7.44
C GLY A 58 8.23 -1.61 8.08
N LYS A 59 7.57 -1.87 9.22
CA LYS A 59 7.59 -3.19 9.89
C LYS A 59 7.07 -4.31 8.99
N ALA A 60 5.96 -4.05 8.28
CA ALA A 60 5.38 -5.04 7.37
C ALA A 60 6.31 -5.32 6.19
N MET A 61 6.93 -4.29 5.60
CA MET A 61 7.88 -4.43 4.50
C MET A 61 9.15 -5.20 4.92
N LEU A 62 9.72 -4.92 6.09
CA LEU A 62 10.84 -5.69 6.66
C LEU A 62 10.49 -7.16 6.83
N SER A 63 9.27 -7.47 7.25
CA SER A 63 8.83 -8.84 7.47
C SER A 63 8.72 -9.68 6.19
N LEU A 64 8.69 -9.06 5.01
CA LEU A 64 8.63 -9.78 3.73
C LEU A 64 9.87 -10.65 3.46
N THR A 65 10.99 -10.34 4.10
CA THR A 65 12.21 -11.14 4.04
C THR A 65 12.21 -12.32 5.03
N ASP A 66 11.29 -12.35 5.98
CA ASP A 66 11.17 -13.44 6.96
C ASP A 66 10.63 -14.71 6.27
N SER A 67 11.24 -15.85 6.53
CA SER A 67 10.79 -17.13 6.01
C SER A 67 9.51 -17.63 6.69
N GLU A 68 9.23 -17.19 7.92
CA GLU A 68 8.10 -17.62 8.72
C GLU A 68 6.85 -16.79 8.41
N TYR A 69 5.82 -17.45 7.86
CA TYR A 69 4.53 -16.81 7.57
C TYR A 69 3.91 -16.13 8.79
N TYR A 70 3.97 -16.77 9.95
CA TYR A 70 3.38 -16.25 11.19
C TYR A 70 3.95 -14.90 11.59
N LYS A 71 5.26 -14.69 11.44
CA LYS A 71 5.91 -13.41 11.73
C LYS A 71 5.44 -12.32 10.76
N ARG A 72 5.31 -12.66 9.47
CA ARG A 72 4.74 -11.74 8.49
C ARG A 72 3.31 -11.38 8.84
N GLN A 73 2.47 -12.36 9.16
CA GLN A 73 1.09 -12.14 9.56
C GLN A 73 0.99 -11.14 10.72
N GLN A 74 1.76 -11.35 11.80
CA GLN A 74 1.77 -10.42 12.94
C GLN A 74 2.07 -8.97 12.55
N LYS A 75 3.01 -8.74 11.62
CA LYS A 75 3.34 -7.38 11.18
C LYS A 75 2.26 -6.77 10.31
N PHE A 76 1.61 -7.57 9.47
CA PHE A 76 0.47 -7.14 8.68
C PHE A 76 -0.78 -6.90 9.54
N ASP A 77 -0.98 -7.64 10.61
CA ASP A 77 -2.06 -7.38 11.58
C ASP A 77 -1.87 -6.02 12.28
N VAL A 78 -0.62 -5.65 12.59
CA VAL A 78 -0.29 -4.31 13.11
C VAL A 78 -0.55 -3.24 12.04
N LEU A 79 -0.16 -3.46 10.79
CA LEU A 79 -0.46 -2.56 9.69
C LEU A 79 -1.98 -2.37 9.49
N ASN A 80 -2.75 -3.44 9.52
CA ASN A 80 -4.21 -3.37 9.42
C ASN A 80 -4.83 -2.53 10.54
N LYS A 81 -4.34 -2.67 11.78
CA LYS A 81 -4.78 -1.83 12.92
C LYS A 81 -4.42 -0.35 12.70
N SER A 82 -3.23 -0.06 12.17
CA SER A 82 -2.85 1.32 11.85
C SER A 82 -3.68 1.92 10.73
N ILE A 83 -4.12 1.11 9.78
CA ILE A 83 -5.03 1.54 8.73
C ILE A 83 -6.42 1.84 9.31
N SER A 84 -6.94 1.00 10.22
CA SER A 84 -8.29 1.14 10.77
C SER A 84 -8.51 2.38 11.66
N VAL A 85 -7.49 3.17 11.94
CA VAL A 85 -7.58 4.44 12.67
C VAL A 85 -7.39 5.67 11.78
N ILE A 86 -7.24 5.49 10.47
CA ILE A 86 -7.02 6.59 9.51
C ILE A 86 -8.20 7.56 9.53
N ASN A 87 -9.43 7.04 9.51
CA ASN A 87 -10.62 7.87 9.57
C ASN A 87 -10.69 8.69 10.86
N ASP A 88 -10.35 8.10 12.01
CA ASP A 88 -10.37 8.78 13.31
C ASP A 88 -9.36 9.93 13.35
N TYR A 89 -8.19 9.75 12.73
CA TYR A 89 -7.13 10.77 12.71
C TYR A 89 -7.26 11.76 11.55
N TYR A 90 -8.19 11.53 10.63
CA TYR A 90 -8.38 12.39 9.47
C TYR A 90 -8.66 13.84 9.86
N GLU A 91 -9.53 14.07 10.87
CA GLU A 91 -9.84 15.41 11.33
C GLU A 91 -8.72 16.06 12.16
N GLU A 92 -7.98 15.26 12.91
CA GLU A 92 -6.89 15.74 13.77
C GLU A 92 -5.61 16.06 12.98
N THR A 93 -5.47 15.53 11.76
CA THR A 93 -4.30 15.72 10.91
C THR A 93 -4.23 17.16 10.42
N THR A 94 -3.15 17.85 10.78
CA THR A 94 -2.85 19.23 10.34
C THR A 94 -2.11 19.31 9.01
N GLU A 95 -1.65 18.18 8.51
CA GLU A 95 -0.93 18.06 7.25
C GLU A 95 -1.90 18.03 6.06
N ASP A 96 -1.34 18.13 4.85
CA ASP A 96 -2.08 17.97 3.61
C ASP A 96 -2.66 16.54 3.52
N LYS A 97 -3.94 16.41 3.88
CA LYS A 97 -4.70 15.16 3.96
C LYS A 97 -4.70 14.41 2.63
N GLU A 98 -4.92 15.13 1.53
CA GLU A 98 -4.89 14.56 0.18
C GLU A 98 -3.54 13.93 -0.12
N LYS A 99 -2.46 14.67 0.12
CA LYS A 99 -1.11 14.18 -0.11
C LYS A 99 -0.81 12.93 0.70
N VAL A 100 -1.16 12.90 1.98
CA VAL A 100 -0.91 11.75 2.86
C VAL A 100 -1.70 10.53 2.39
N LEU A 101 -3.00 10.67 2.08
CA LEU A 101 -3.82 9.56 1.59
C LEU A 101 -3.34 9.03 0.23
N ARG A 102 -2.87 9.91 -0.67
CA ARG A 102 -2.25 9.49 -1.94
C ARG A 102 -0.95 8.71 -1.70
N GLN A 103 -0.11 9.14 -0.77
CA GLN A 103 1.11 8.41 -0.40
C GLN A 103 0.80 7.03 0.19
N ILE A 104 -0.20 6.92 1.06
CA ILE A 104 -0.67 5.63 1.61
C ILE A 104 -1.17 4.71 0.49
N SER A 105 -1.99 5.23 -0.42
CA SER A 105 -2.47 4.48 -1.58
C SER A 105 -1.34 3.96 -2.46
N ASP A 106 -0.33 4.79 -2.72
CA ASP A 106 0.84 4.42 -3.52
C ASP A 106 1.68 3.36 -2.80
N ALA A 107 1.87 3.50 -1.49
CA ALA A 107 2.59 2.53 -0.67
C ALA A 107 1.91 1.15 -0.68
N ILE A 108 0.57 1.10 -0.52
CA ILE A 108 -0.21 -0.14 -0.61
C ILE A 108 -0.06 -0.77 -2.00
N GLY A 109 -0.10 0.04 -3.07
CA GLY A 109 0.15 -0.44 -4.42
C GLY A 109 1.57 -0.99 -4.60
N LYS A 110 2.57 -0.33 -4.01
CA LYS A 110 3.99 -0.72 -4.08
C LYS A 110 4.28 -2.05 -3.38
N MET A 111 3.55 -2.40 -2.32
CA MET A 111 3.71 -3.69 -1.63
C MET A 111 3.69 -4.88 -2.59
N TYR A 112 2.79 -4.86 -3.57
CA TYR A 112 2.67 -5.97 -4.53
C TYR A 112 3.90 -6.10 -5.43
N ALA A 113 4.45 -4.99 -5.89
CA ALA A 113 5.66 -4.98 -6.74
C ALA A 113 6.89 -5.49 -5.98
N VAL A 114 7.07 -5.04 -4.74
CA VAL A 114 8.20 -5.43 -3.89
C VAL A 114 8.13 -6.90 -3.51
N THR A 115 6.97 -7.39 -3.10
CA THR A 115 6.77 -8.81 -2.73
C THR A 115 7.13 -9.74 -3.88
N PHE A 116 6.80 -9.34 -5.11
CA PHE A 116 7.18 -10.15 -6.26
C PHE A 116 8.70 -10.28 -6.41
N VAL A 117 9.45 -9.20 -6.23
CA VAL A 117 10.91 -9.20 -6.34
C VAL A 117 11.54 -10.10 -5.26
N TYR A 118 11.06 -10.02 -4.02
CA TYR A 118 11.56 -10.84 -2.93
C TYR A 118 11.21 -12.32 -3.12
N ASN A 119 9.99 -12.63 -3.54
CA ASN A 119 9.55 -14.02 -3.77
C ASN A 119 10.26 -14.71 -4.93
N THR A 120 10.75 -13.96 -5.93
CA THR A 120 11.52 -14.54 -7.04
C THR A 120 13.00 -14.77 -6.71
N LYS A 121 13.55 -13.99 -5.76
CA LYS A 121 14.94 -14.11 -5.32
C LYS A 121 15.13 -15.10 -4.16
N ALA A 122 14.13 -15.25 -3.31
CA ALA A 122 14.15 -16.22 -2.21
C ALA A 122 13.82 -17.63 -2.75
N SER A 123 14.82 -18.31 -3.24
CA SER A 123 14.76 -19.72 -3.66
C SER A 123 14.42 -20.60 -2.45
N GLY A 124 13.16 -20.79 -2.15
CA GLY A 124 12.70 -21.60 -1.01
C GLY A 124 11.27 -21.31 -0.56
N LEU A 125 10.66 -20.22 -1.02
CA LEU A 125 9.26 -19.95 -0.70
C LEU A 125 8.33 -20.84 -1.52
N THR A 126 7.52 -21.64 -0.84
CA THR A 126 6.49 -22.46 -1.48
C THR A 126 5.40 -21.57 -2.12
N VAL A 127 4.69 -22.10 -3.11
CA VAL A 127 3.53 -21.44 -3.74
C VAL A 127 2.50 -21.02 -2.68
N GLY A 128 2.29 -21.84 -1.65
CA GLY A 128 1.41 -21.52 -0.53
C GLY A 128 1.82 -20.25 0.23
N SER A 129 3.10 -20.12 0.54
CA SER A 129 3.63 -18.92 1.23
C SER A 129 3.42 -17.63 0.43
N ARG A 130 3.53 -17.71 -0.91
CA ARG A 130 3.26 -16.58 -1.82
C ARG A 130 1.79 -16.17 -1.76
N ASN A 131 0.88 -17.12 -1.90
CA ASN A 131 -0.55 -16.85 -1.88
C ASN A 131 -1.00 -16.23 -0.56
N TRP A 132 -0.48 -16.68 0.56
CA TRP A 132 -0.78 -16.11 1.87
C TRP A 132 -0.25 -14.68 2.03
N THR A 133 0.93 -14.37 1.50
CA THR A 133 1.45 -12.99 1.52
C THR A 133 0.57 -12.06 0.68
N ILE A 134 0.08 -12.53 -0.47
CA ILE A 134 -0.89 -11.77 -1.29
C ILE A 134 -2.20 -11.54 -0.53
N GLN A 135 -2.68 -12.52 0.24
CA GLN A 135 -3.87 -12.36 1.08
C GLN A 135 -3.67 -11.28 2.16
N LEU A 136 -2.50 -11.23 2.81
CA LEU A 136 -2.17 -10.19 3.77
C LEU A 136 -2.21 -8.78 3.12
N MET A 137 -1.67 -8.65 1.92
CA MET A 137 -1.71 -7.39 1.17
C MET A 137 -3.12 -7.00 0.75
N ASN A 138 -3.93 -7.98 0.32
CA ASN A 138 -5.33 -7.74 -0.02
C ASN A 138 -6.13 -7.30 1.21
N SER A 139 -5.82 -7.84 2.39
CA SER A 139 -6.43 -7.41 3.66
C SER A 139 -6.12 -5.95 3.96
N ALA A 140 -4.85 -5.54 3.84
CA ALA A 140 -4.45 -4.15 4.05
C ALA A 140 -5.13 -3.18 3.05
N ARG A 141 -5.21 -3.56 1.77
CA ARG A 141 -5.93 -2.78 0.75
C ARG A 141 -7.42 -2.67 1.07
N SER A 142 -8.06 -3.77 1.48
CA SER A 142 -9.48 -3.77 1.82
C SER A 142 -9.77 -2.92 3.07
N ALA A 143 -8.89 -2.97 4.08
CA ALA A 143 -8.98 -2.11 5.24
C ALA A 143 -8.91 -0.63 4.83
N PHE A 144 -7.91 -0.25 4.04
CA PHE A 144 -7.76 1.13 3.55
C PHE A 144 -8.98 1.59 2.73
N LEU A 145 -9.51 0.73 1.88
CA LEU A 145 -10.72 1.03 1.12
C LEU A 145 -11.95 1.26 2.01
N THR A 146 -12.04 0.56 3.14
CA THR A 146 -13.10 0.77 4.13
C THR A 146 -12.99 2.14 4.77
N GLU A 147 -11.78 2.54 5.19
CA GLU A 147 -11.54 3.87 5.77
C GLU A 147 -11.84 5.00 4.78
N LEU A 148 -11.38 4.87 3.52
CA LEU A 148 -11.68 5.86 2.49
C LEU A 148 -13.20 6.06 2.28
N LYS A 149 -13.99 4.98 2.35
CA LYS A 149 -15.44 5.07 2.22
C LYS A 149 -16.09 5.77 3.43
N GLN A 150 -15.59 5.52 4.64
CA GLN A 150 -16.06 6.19 5.85
C GLN A 150 -15.75 7.70 5.79
N ILE A 151 -14.53 8.07 5.37
CA ILE A 151 -14.16 9.47 5.15
C ILE A 151 -15.08 10.10 4.10
N GLN A 152 -15.35 9.41 2.99
CA GLN A 152 -16.23 9.90 1.93
C GLN A 152 -17.68 10.14 2.39
N GLU A 153 -18.18 9.35 3.32
CA GLU A 153 -19.55 9.54 3.85
C GLU A 153 -19.71 10.91 4.53
N VAL A 154 -18.64 11.42 5.17
CA VAL A 154 -18.58 12.71 5.84
C VAL A 154 -18.16 13.83 4.89
N HIS A 155 -17.14 13.57 4.06
CA HIS A 155 -16.47 14.54 3.15
C HIS A 155 -16.84 14.29 1.68
N LYS A 156 -18.13 14.43 1.36
CA LYS A 156 -18.70 14.11 0.02
C LYS A 156 -18.20 15.02 -1.11
N ASP A 157 -17.72 16.20 -0.78
CA ASP A 157 -17.22 17.23 -1.69
C ASP A 157 -15.74 17.04 -2.06
N GLU A 158 -15.02 16.19 -1.36
CA GLU A 158 -13.61 15.91 -1.63
C GLU A 158 -13.45 14.86 -2.76
N ALA A 159 -13.42 15.32 -4.00
CA ALA A 159 -13.38 14.47 -5.20
C ALA A 159 -12.19 13.49 -5.23
N PHE A 160 -11.04 13.86 -4.64
CA PHE A 160 -9.85 13.00 -4.61
C PHE A 160 -10.08 11.70 -3.82
N ILE A 161 -10.99 11.69 -2.84
CA ILE A 161 -11.32 10.48 -2.08
C ILE A 161 -11.97 9.44 -3.00
N GLN A 162 -12.89 9.88 -3.87
CA GLN A 162 -13.51 8.97 -4.86
C GLN A 162 -12.46 8.42 -5.83
N GLU A 163 -11.50 9.23 -6.26
CA GLU A 163 -10.39 8.76 -7.11
C GLU A 163 -9.56 7.66 -6.40
N LEU A 164 -9.27 7.86 -5.10
CA LEU A 164 -8.54 6.88 -4.30
C LEU A 164 -9.35 5.59 -4.08
N ILE A 165 -10.65 5.70 -3.84
CA ILE A 165 -11.54 4.54 -3.76
C ILE A 165 -11.50 3.77 -5.07
N ASP A 166 -11.65 4.44 -6.19
CA ASP A 166 -11.62 3.86 -7.53
C ASP A 166 -10.28 3.17 -7.84
N LYS A 167 -9.18 3.80 -7.43
CA LYS A 167 -7.83 3.26 -7.61
C LYS A 167 -7.59 2.00 -6.78
N ASN A 168 -8.12 1.96 -5.54
CA ASN A 168 -7.91 0.85 -4.61
C ASN A 168 -9.03 -0.20 -4.67
N ALA A 169 -10.13 0.05 -5.38
CA ALA A 169 -11.21 -0.91 -5.53
C ALA A 169 -10.71 -2.20 -6.20
N THR A 170 -10.85 -3.32 -5.49
CA THR A 170 -10.64 -4.64 -6.06
C THR A 170 -11.85 -4.97 -6.94
N GLY A 171 -11.63 -5.28 -8.20
CA GLY A 171 -12.71 -5.77 -9.08
C GLY A 171 -13.22 -4.80 -10.14
N LYS A 172 -12.63 -3.62 -10.34
CA LYS A 172 -12.79 -2.98 -11.65
C LYS A 172 -12.21 -3.93 -12.69
N PRO A 173 -12.99 -4.35 -13.72
CA PRO A 173 -12.42 -5.10 -14.82
C PRO A 173 -11.36 -4.21 -15.44
N MET A 174 -10.12 -4.50 -15.13
CA MET A 174 -9.01 -3.81 -15.77
C MET A 174 -9.00 -4.34 -17.20
N THR A 175 -9.43 -3.51 -18.11
CA THR A 175 -9.39 -3.79 -19.54
C THR A 175 -7.99 -4.25 -19.89
N GLY A 176 -7.80 -5.56 -20.08
CA GLY A 176 -6.64 -5.96 -20.78
C GLY A 176 -5.77 -7.12 -20.36
N CYS A 177 -5.97 -7.84 -19.30
CA CYS A 177 -5.26 -9.10 -19.01
C CYS A 177 -5.92 -9.88 -17.87
N TYR A 178 -7.21 -10.13 -18.00
CA TYR A 178 -8.02 -10.73 -16.94
C TYR A 178 -7.44 -12.06 -16.43
N VAL A 179 -7.12 -13.00 -17.33
CA VAL A 179 -6.59 -14.31 -16.94
C VAL A 179 -5.22 -14.19 -16.28
N ALA A 180 -4.34 -13.37 -16.82
CA ALA A 180 -3.01 -13.14 -16.20
C ALA A 180 -3.15 -12.46 -14.84
N THR A 181 -4.04 -11.48 -14.70
CA THR A 181 -4.33 -10.82 -13.41
C THR A 181 -4.93 -11.80 -12.40
N ALA A 182 -5.83 -12.67 -12.83
CA ALA A 182 -6.43 -13.71 -11.98
C ALA A 182 -5.37 -14.76 -11.52
N VAL A 183 -4.46 -15.15 -12.42
CA VAL A 183 -3.39 -16.10 -12.11
C VAL A 183 -2.32 -15.50 -11.20
N TYR A 184 -1.95 -14.23 -11.43
CA TYR A 184 -0.88 -13.57 -10.70
C TYR A 184 -1.37 -12.68 -9.55
N GLY A 185 -2.68 -12.56 -9.36
CA GLY A 185 -3.31 -11.88 -8.21
C GLY A 185 -3.22 -10.36 -8.25
N SER A 186 -2.54 -9.76 -9.23
CA SER A 186 -2.42 -8.30 -9.36
C SER A 186 -2.27 -7.88 -10.81
N TYR A 187 -2.94 -6.78 -11.16
CA TYR A 187 -2.82 -6.12 -12.45
C TYR A 187 -1.43 -5.50 -12.67
N ASP A 188 -0.79 -5.03 -11.62
CA ASP A 188 0.48 -4.32 -11.68
C ASP A 188 1.69 -5.19 -11.33
N CYS A 189 1.53 -6.50 -11.29
CA CYS A 189 2.67 -7.38 -11.08
C CYS A 189 3.58 -7.43 -12.34
N PRO A 190 4.91 -7.57 -12.18
CA PRO A 190 5.86 -7.57 -13.28
C PRO A 190 5.59 -8.60 -14.39
N GLN A 191 4.97 -9.75 -14.04
CA GLN A 191 4.58 -10.75 -15.04
C GLN A 191 3.44 -10.24 -15.91
N VAL A 192 2.42 -9.62 -15.31
CA VAL A 192 1.31 -9.03 -16.07
C VAL A 192 1.84 -7.88 -16.93
N TRP A 193 2.77 -7.08 -16.43
CA TRP A 193 3.46 -6.05 -17.22
C TRP A 193 4.26 -6.67 -18.39
N THR A 194 4.99 -7.75 -18.15
CA THR A 194 5.73 -8.45 -19.21
C THR A 194 4.79 -9.01 -20.27
N LEU A 195 3.68 -9.64 -19.86
CA LEU A 195 2.68 -10.17 -20.78
C LEU A 195 1.98 -9.06 -21.58
N ARG A 196 1.72 -7.90 -20.97
CA ARG A 196 1.20 -6.72 -21.68
C ARG A 196 2.16 -6.19 -22.70
N ARG A 197 3.43 -5.98 -22.31
CA ARG A 197 4.46 -5.54 -23.27
C ARG A 197 4.60 -6.52 -24.42
N PHE A 198 4.59 -7.80 -24.14
CA PHE A 198 4.59 -8.83 -25.20
C PHE A 198 3.35 -8.75 -26.09
N ARG A 199 2.16 -8.57 -25.50
CA ARG A 199 0.91 -8.36 -26.24
C ARG A 199 1.01 -7.13 -27.14
N ASP A 200 1.41 -6.00 -26.59
CA ASP A 200 1.33 -4.70 -27.26
C ASP A 200 2.44 -4.48 -28.28
N TYR A 201 3.65 -4.97 -27.99
CA TYR A 201 4.83 -4.73 -28.81
C TYR A 201 5.29 -5.94 -29.64
N THR A 202 4.72 -7.11 -29.44
CA THR A 202 5.09 -8.31 -30.22
C THR A 202 3.88 -8.94 -30.90
N LEU A 203 2.84 -9.29 -30.15
CA LEU A 203 1.65 -9.91 -30.71
C LEU A 203 0.84 -8.94 -31.57
N ALA A 204 0.64 -7.72 -31.12
CA ALA A 204 -0.18 -6.72 -31.83
C ALA A 204 0.44 -6.28 -33.17
N GLU A 205 1.75 -6.45 -33.37
CA GLU A 205 2.40 -6.13 -34.64
C GLU A 205 2.09 -7.15 -35.75
N THR A 206 1.72 -8.38 -35.38
CA THR A 206 1.41 -9.45 -36.35
C THR A 206 -0.08 -9.60 -36.56
N TRP A 207 -0.48 -10.02 -37.75
CA TRP A 207 -1.91 -10.23 -38.05
C TRP A 207 -2.54 -11.38 -37.24
N TYR A 208 -1.81 -12.48 -37.03
CA TYR A 208 -2.24 -13.59 -36.19
C TYR A 208 -2.26 -13.26 -34.72
N GLY A 209 -1.34 -12.41 -34.24
CA GLY A 209 -1.35 -11.89 -32.87
C GLY A 209 -2.56 -11.01 -32.60
N ARG A 210 -2.95 -10.15 -33.57
CA ARG A 210 -4.20 -9.36 -33.47
C ARG A 210 -5.43 -10.24 -33.44
N ALA A 211 -5.47 -11.30 -34.28
CA ALA A 211 -6.55 -12.26 -34.26
C ALA A 211 -6.63 -13.00 -32.91
N PHE A 212 -5.49 -13.44 -32.36
CA PHE A 212 -5.40 -14.05 -31.04
C PHE A 212 -5.89 -13.11 -29.94
N ILE A 213 -5.46 -11.87 -29.95
CA ILE A 213 -5.90 -10.87 -28.95
C ILE A 213 -7.42 -10.67 -29.01
N ARG A 214 -8.00 -10.55 -30.20
CA ARG A 214 -9.47 -10.43 -30.38
C ARG A 214 -10.21 -11.63 -29.83
N THR A 215 -9.77 -12.84 -30.18
CA THR A 215 -10.36 -14.08 -29.70
C THR A 215 -10.24 -14.20 -28.18
N TYR A 216 -9.07 -13.92 -27.63
CA TYR A 216 -8.83 -13.93 -26.17
C TYR A 216 -9.83 -13.05 -25.42
N TYR A 217 -10.04 -11.80 -25.86
CA TYR A 217 -11.00 -10.90 -25.23
C TYR A 217 -12.47 -11.25 -25.51
N ALA A 218 -12.76 -11.96 -26.59
CA ALA A 218 -14.11 -12.42 -26.87
C ALA A 218 -14.55 -13.60 -25.99
N ILE A 219 -13.60 -14.46 -25.59
CA ILE A 219 -13.89 -15.69 -24.81
C ILE A 219 -13.47 -15.54 -23.32
N SER A 220 -12.68 -14.52 -22.98
CA SER A 220 -12.28 -14.27 -21.60
C SER A 220 -13.51 -13.78 -20.81
N PRO A 221 -13.90 -14.41 -19.70
CA PRO A 221 -15.05 -13.98 -18.94
C PRO A 221 -14.83 -12.55 -18.41
N ILE A 222 -15.87 -11.75 -18.50
CA ILE A 222 -15.94 -10.37 -17.98
C ILE A 222 -16.18 -10.44 -16.48
#